data_17cf184133e7566cc57e0898ecb9bf3c
#
_entry.id   17cf184133e7566cc57e0898ecb9bf3c
#
_cell.length_a   1.000
_cell.length_b   1.000
_cell.length_c   1.000
_cell.angle_alpha   90.00
_cell.angle_beta   90.00
_cell.angle_gamma   90.00
#
_symmetry.space_group_name_H-M   'P 1'
#
loop_
_entity.id
_entity.type
_entity.pdbx_description
1 polymer ?
#
loop_
_entity_poly.entity_id
_entity_poly.type
_entity_poly.pdbx_seq_one_letter_code
_entity_poly.pdbx_strand_id
1 'polypeptide(L)'
;MKDKRDECRITIVFDNYRARSGLETDWGFACVVETPRDKVLFDTGGSGDILLRNMNKLGMDPSGITAVVLSHAHGDHTGGLRMFLQENPRVPVYMGSTFPRSLKSLPGSTVVVEKPGNLFGVFYTTGEMGGSIREQSLIIDASEGLIVITGCAHPGIVHIVERAREILPGKKIHLVMGGFHLLSTPPAKLEKICFQLRSLGVANTAPSHCSGDRCRSLFSAQYGEHFIQSGVGSVFSFSINEEQ
;
A
#
# COMPACT_ATOMS: atom_id res chain seq x y z
N MET A 1 15.90 -12.47 -20.88
CA MET A 1 16.04 -12.34 -19.40
C MET A 1 15.80 -10.86 -19.10
N LYS A 2 14.73 -10.51 -18.32
CA LYS A 2 14.57 -9.13 -17.83
C LYS A 2 15.76 -8.80 -16.96
N ASP A 3 16.38 -7.64 -17.16
CA ASP A 3 17.47 -7.18 -16.33
C ASP A 3 16.95 -6.92 -14.91
N LYS A 4 17.55 -7.53 -13.89
CA LYS A 4 17.16 -7.32 -12.49
C LYS A 4 17.29 -5.86 -12.03
N ARG A 5 17.92 -5.01 -12.85
CA ARG A 5 18.14 -3.60 -12.57
C ARG A 5 16.90 -2.72 -12.75
N ASP A 6 15.83 -3.25 -13.31
CA ASP A 6 14.61 -2.51 -13.61
C ASP A 6 13.36 -3.15 -12.97
N GLU A 7 13.54 -3.98 -11.92
CA GLU A 7 12.44 -4.68 -11.26
C GLU A 7 11.98 -3.91 -10.01
N CYS A 8 10.66 -3.68 -9.93
CA CYS A 8 9.96 -3.30 -8.71
C CYS A 8 9.20 -4.50 -8.18
N ARG A 9 9.42 -4.88 -6.93
CA ARG A 9 8.76 -6.00 -6.27
C ARG A 9 7.99 -5.53 -5.05
N ILE A 10 6.70 -5.89 -4.98
CA ILE A 10 5.83 -5.61 -3.83
C ILE A 10 5.55 -6.93 -3.11
N THR A 11 5.85 -6.99 -1.81
CA THR A 11 5.56 -8.16 -0.97
C THR A 11 4.67 -7.75 0.18
N ILE A 12 3.49 -8.36 0.33
CA ILE A 12 2.62 -8.13 1.48
C ILE A 12 3.20 -8.86 2.69
N VAL A 13 3.56 -8.10 3.74
CA VAL A 13 4.21 -8.62 4.96
C VAL A 13 3.26 -8.68 6.16
N PHE A 14 2.11 -8.00 6.08
CA PHE A 14 1.06 -8.03 7.10
C PHE A 14 -0.33 -7.91 6.45
N ASP A 15 -1.24 -8.81 6.77
CA ASP A 15 -2.63 -8.79 6.28
C ASP A 15 -3.46 -9.75 7.13
N ASN A 16 -4.76 -9.55 7.21
CA ASN A 16 -5.69 -10.51 7.82
C ASN A 16 -6.04 -11.68 6.88
N TYR A 17 -5.66 -11.60 5.61
CA TYR A 17 -5.71 -12.73 4.67
C TYR A 17 -4.33 -13.36 4.51
N ARG A 18 -4.32 -14.69 4.27
CA ARG A 18 -3.09 -15.46 4.08
C ARG A 18 -2.97 -15.95 2.64
N ALA A 19 -1.86 -15.61 1.97
CA ALA A 19 -1.52 -16.13 0.66
C ALA A 19 -0.43 -17.22 0.72
N ARG A 20 0.45 -17.18 1.73
CA ARG A 20 1.55 -18.14 1.89
C ARG A 20 1.49 -18.80 3.26
N SER A 21 1.60 -20.14 3.30
CA SER A 21 1.69 -20.91 4.55
C SER A 21 2.92 -20.53 5.39
N GLY A 22 2.83 -20.69 6.70
CA GLY A 22 3.91 -20.38 7.64
C GLY A 22 4.03 -18.92 8.04
N LEU A 23 3.30 -18.00 7.38
CA LEU A 23 3.19 -16.59 7.78
C LEU A 23 2.02 -16.37 8.73
N GLU A 24 2.13 -15.36 9.57
CA GLU A 24 1.12 -15.00 10.56
C GLU A 24 0.18 -13.92 9.98
N THR A 25 -1.09 -13.99 10.36
CA THR A 25 -2.14 -13.05 9.95
C THR A 25 -2.72 -12.37 11.18
N ASP A 26 -3.02 -11.10 11.06
CA ASP A 26 -3.79 -10.33 12.04
C ASP A 26 -4.45 -9.15 11.33
N TRP A 27 -5.35 -8.44 12.03
CA TRP A 27 -6.03 -7.28 11.49
C TRP A 27 -5.06 -6.14 11.24
N GLY A 28 -4.94 -5.70 9.99
CA GLY A 28 -4.05 -4.62 9.55
C GLY A 28 -3.48 -4.87 8.16
N PHE A 29 -2.65 -3.94 7.70
CA PHE A 29 -1.98 -4.03 6.41
C PHE A 29 -0.55 -3.51 6.49
N ALA A 30 0.38 -4.17 5.81
CA ALA A 30 1.68 -3.64 5.46
C ALA A 30 2.27 -4.38 4.25
N CYS A 31 3.00 -3.67 3.41
CA CYS A 31 3.79 -4.27 2.33
C CYS A 31 5.17 -3.61 2.21
N VAL A 32 6.13 -4.37 1.71
CA VAL A 32 7.45 -3.86 1.33
C VAL A 32 7.49 -3.73 -0.18
N VAL A 33 7.89 -2.55 -0.66
CA VAL A 33 8.15 -2.28 -2.07
C VAL A 33 9.65 -2.16 -2.27
N GLU A 34 10.23 -3.02 -3.08
CA GLU A 34 11.65 -3.07 -3.37
C GLU A 34 11.90 -2.64 -4.81
N THR A 35 12.76 -1.64 -5.00
CA THR A 35 13.35 -1.27 -6.28
C THR A 35 14.87 -1.49 -6.21
N PRO A 36 15.64 -1.31 -7.29
CA PRO A 36 17.11 -1.38 -7.24
C PRO A 36 17.74 -0.40 -6.26
N ARG A 37 17.11 0.76 -6.02
CA ARG A 37 17.67 1.84 -5.18
C ARG A 37 17.03 1.92 -3.81
N ASP A 38 15.73 1.60 -3.70
CA ASP A 38 14.93 1.86 -2.51
C ASP A 38 14.16 0.63 -2.04
N LYS A 39 13.99 0.54 -0.73
CA LYS A 39 13.09 -0.41 -0.07
C LYS A 39 12.13 0.36 0.82
N VAL A 40 10.88 0.43 0.44
CA VAL A 40 9.84 1.18 1.13
C VAL A 40 8.94 0.24 1.91
N LEU A 41 8.82 0.44 3.22
CA LEU A 41 7.77 -0.18 4.02
C LEU A 41 6.54 0.74 4.00
N PHE A 42 5.45 0.27 3.38
CA PHE A 42 4.16 0.96 3.40
C PHE A 42 3.28 0.36 4.48
N ASP A 43 2.92 1.17 5.48
CA ASP A 43 2.27 0.79 6.75
C ASP A 43 3.06 -0.25 7.58
N THR A 44 2.58 -0.55 8.79
CA THR A 44 3.30 -1.43 9.72
C THR A 44 2.40 -2.47 10.39
N GLY A 45 1.15 -2.60 9.94
CA GLY A 45 0.19 -3.51 10.55
C GLY A 45 -0.20 -3.14 11.98
N GLY A 46 -0.98 -4.01 12.61
CA GLY A 46 -1.45 -3.85 13.99
C GLY A 46 -0.46 -4.33 15.06
N SER A 47 0.54 -5.14 14.70
CA SER A 47 1.47 -5.80 15.63
C SER A 47 2.89 -5.81 15.10
N GLY A 48 3.83 -5.21 15.84
CA GLY A 48 5.25 -5.22 15.49
C GLY A 48 5.88 -6.61 15.53
N ASP A 49 5.47 -7.45 16.48
CA ASP A 49 5.94 -8.83 16.58
C ASP A 49 5.61 -9.64 15.34
N ILE A 50 4.36 -9.56 14.85
CA ILE A 50 3.92 -10.26 13.65
C ILE A 50 4.62 -9.69 12.42
N LEU A 51 4.71 -8.35 12.31
CA LEU A 51 5.41 -7.69 11.21
C LEU A 51 6.85 -8.19 11.08
N LEU A 52 7.63 -8.12 12.17
CA LEU A 52 9.04 -8.50 12.16
C LEU A 52 9.24 -10.01 11.95
N ARG A 53 8.39 -10.86 12.56
CA ARG A 53 8.46 -12.32 12.30
C ARG A 53 8.15 -12.66 10.86
N ASN A 54 7.15 -12.02 10.23
CA ASN A 54 6.83 -12.23 8.82
C ASN A 54 7.96 -11.72 7.91
N MET A 55 8.50 -10.52 8.17
CA MET A 55 9.66 -10.02 7.42
C MET A 55 10.85 -10.99 7.50
N ASN A 56 11.18 -11.48 8.69
CA ASN A 56 12.25 -12.46 8.88
C ASN A 56 11.99 -13.77 8.10
N LYS A 57 10.78 -14.34 8.19
CA LYS A 57 10.38 -15.54 7.44
C LYS A 57 10.41 -15.35 5.92
N LEU A 58 10.26 -14.11 5.46
CA LEU A 58 10.36 -13.73 4.04
C LEU A 58 11.78 -13.36 3.61
N GLY A 59 12.75 -13.41 4.55
CA GLY A 59 14.16 -13.08 4.28
C GLY A 59 14.39 -11.56 4.13
N MET A 60 13.53 -10.73 4.71
CA MET A 60 13.64 -9.27 4.66
C MET A 60 14.30 -8.75 5.94
N ASP A 61 15.36 -8.00 5.77
CA ASP A 61 16.04 -7.30 6.87
C ASP A 61 15.40 -5.93 7.09
N PRO A 62 14.80 -5.65 8.28
CA PRO A 62 14.24 -4.35 8.61
C PRO A 62 15.25 -3.20 8.49
N SER A 63 16.53 -3.45 8.80
CA SER A 63 17.59 -2.43 8.69
C SER A 63 17.89 -1.98 7.27
N GLY A 64 17.52 -2.80 6.28
CA GLY A 64 17.65 -2.50 4.86
C GLY A 64 16.50 -1.63 4.29
N ILE A 65 15.46 -1.32 5.06
CA ILE A 65 14.38 -0.42 4.63
C ILE A 65 14.90 1.02 4.58
N THR A 66 14.72 1.68 3.43
CA THR A 66 15.21 3.05 3.18
C THR A 66 14.19 4.13 3.52
N ALA A 67 12.90 3.78 3.54
CA ALA A 67 11.83 4.69 3.94
C ALA A 67 10.61 3.91 4.49
N VAL A 68 9.89 4.52 5.43
CA VAL A 68 8.55 4.10 5.86
C VAL A 68 7.54 5.12 5.38
N VAL A 69 6.44 4.68 4.77
CA VAL A 69 5.32 5.55 4.38
C VAL A 69 4.08 5.06 5.11
N LEU A 70 3.48 5.91 5.94
CA LEU A 70 2.27 5.58 6.69
C LEU A 70 1.05 6.19 6.01
N SER A 71 0.05 5.38 5.75
CA SER A 71 -1.17 5.81 5.09
C SER A 71 -2.02 6.73 5.97
N HIS A 72 -2.37 6.30 7.18
CA HIS A 72 -3.17 7.03 8.15
C HIS A 72 -2.90 6.55 9.59
N ALA A 73 -3.50 7.23 10.58
CA ALA A 73 -3.10 7.09 11.99
C ALA A 73 -3.79 5.94 12.76
N HIS A 74 -4.57 5.07 12.13
CA HIS A 74 -5.19 3.93 12.81
C HIS A 74 -4.15 2.90 13.27
N GLY A 75 -4.44 2.24 14.39
CA GLY A 75 -3.52 1.32 15.05
C GLY A 75 -3.18 0.07 14.22
N ASP A 76 -4.09 -0.38 13.37
CA ASP A 76 -3.90 -1.50 12.45
C ASP A 76 -2.99 -1.19 11.24
N HIS A 77 -2.51 0.07 11.14
CA HIS A 77 -1.52 0.53 10.16
C HIS A 77 -0.24 1.06 10.82
N THR A 78 -0.33 1.46 12.09
CA THR A 78 0.79 2.10 12.82
C THR A 78 1.28 1.29 14.01
N GLY A 79 0.59 0.19 14.37
CA GLY A 79 0.88 -0.59 15.58
C GLY A 79 2.27 -1.21 15.61
N GLY A 80 2.80 -1.57 14.44
CA GLY A 80 4.15 -2.12 14.30
C GLY A 80 5.28 -1.09 14.31
N LEU A 81 4.97 0.19 14.10
CA LEU A 81 5.99 1.23 13.87
C LEU A 81 7.02 1.32 14.99
N ARG A 82 6.59 1.35 16.24
CA ARG A 82 7.50 1.50 17.39
C ARG A 82 8.54 0.38 17.45
N MET A 83 8.11 -0.85 17.23
CA MET A 83 9.01 -2.02 17.26
C MET A 83 9.90 -2.04 16.01
N PHE A 84 9.37 -1.70 14.85
CA PHE A 84 10.15 -1.57 13.62
C PHE A 84 11.27 -0.53 13.76
N LEU A 85 11.00 0.62 14.41
CA LEU A 85 11.99 1.67 14.64
C LEU A 85 13.07 1.31 15.68
N GLN A 86 12.91 0.23 16.44
CA GLN A 86 13.99 -0.33 17.27
C GLN A 86 15.03 -1.03 16.38
N GLU A 87 14.59 -1.67 15.30
CA GLU A 87 15.48 -2.34 14.32
C GLU A 87 16.09 -1.34 13.32
N ASN A 88 15.38 -0.25 13.00
CA ASN A 88 15.83 0.78 12.05
C ASN A 88 15.54 2.20 12.57
N PRO A 89 16.29 2.71 13.55
CA PRO A 89 15.98 3.95 14.27
C PRO A 89 16.25 5.24 13.50
N ARG A 90 16.86 5.18 12.32
CA ARG A 90 17.21 6.36 11.53
C ARG A 90 16.44 6.49 10.23
N VAL A 91 15.55 5.52 9.94
CA VAL A 91 14.77 5.54 8.71
C VAL A 91 13.84 6.76 8.65
N PRO A 92 13.72 7.46 7.51
CA PRO A 92 12.71 8.50 7.35
C PRO A 92 11.31 7.89 7.33
N VAL A 93 10.38 8.53 8.07
CA VAL A 93 8.97 8.13 8.18
C VAL A 93 8.10 9.22 7.59
N TYR A 94 7.51 8.96 6.44
CA TYR A 94 6.58 9.83 5.73
C TYR A 94 5.18 9.62 6.27
N MET A 95 4.59 10.64 6.88
CA MET A 95 3.25 10.57 7.49
C MET A 95 2.51 11.89 7.32
N GLY A 96 1.18 11.85 7.39
CA GLY A 96 0.34 13.04 7.29
C GLY A 96 0.48 14.01 8.48
N SER A 97 -0.01 15.22 8.29
CA SER A 97 0.00 16.28 9.31
C SER A 97 -0.90 15.95 10.51
N THR A 98 -1.94 15.14 10.29
CA THR A 98 -2.94 14.77 11.31
C THR A 98 -2.51 13.64 12.25
N PHE A 99 -1.36 13.02 12.02
CA PHE A 99 -0.82 11.99 12.90
C PHE A 99 -0.57 12.54 14.32
N PRO A 100 -0.84 11.74 15.39
CA PRO A 100 -0.65 12.18 16.76
C PRO A 100 0.83 12.45 17.07
N ARG A 101 1.08 13.39 18.01
CA ARG A 101 2.45 13.74 18.43
C ARG A 101 3.24 12.52 18.94
N SER A 102 2.57 11.57 19.58
CA SER A 102 3.19 10.34 20.09
C SER A 102 3.83 9.48 19.02
N LEU A 103 3.33 9.51 17.76
CA LEU A 103 3.96 8.85 16.62
C LEU A 103 5.06 9.73 16.00
N LYS A 104 4.83 11.04 15.89
CA LYS A 104 5.81 11.99 15.33
C LYS A 104 7.09 12.13 16.18
N SER A 105 7.02 11.81 17.48
CA SER A 105 8.16 11.86 18.41
C SER A 105 8.93 10.55 18.56
N LEU A 106 8.57 9.52 17.78
CA LEU A 106 9.32 8.27 17.75
C LEU A 106 10.72 8.47 17.12
N PRO A 107 11.69 7.58 17.39
CA PRO A 107 12.96 7.56 16.65
C PRO A 107 12.73 7.57 15.14
N GLY A 108 13.69 8.06 14.38
CA GLY A 108 13.56 8.28 12.93
C GLY A 108 13.30 9.75 12.58
N SER A 109 13.51 10.11 11.35
CA SER A 109 13.19 11.45 10.87
C SER A 109 11.76 11.50 10.33
N THR A 110 10.88 12.26 10.98
CA THR A 110 9.51 12.45 10.48
C THR A 110 9.51 13.43 9.31
N VAL A 111 8.93 12.99 8.19
CA VAL A 111 8.64 13.81 7.01
C VAL A 111 7.13 13.99 6.92
N VAL A 112 6.65 15.23 7.07
CA VAL A 112 5.22 15.52 7.00
C VAL A 112 4.79 15.67 5.54
N VAL A 113 3.79 14.88 5.14
CA VAL A 113 3.25 14.84 3.78
C VAL A 113 1.80 15.33 3.80
N GLU A 114 1.56 16.49 3.21
CA GLU A 114 0.21 17.08 3.10
C GLU A 114 -0.27 17.12 1.66
N LYS A 115 0.65 17.44 0.74
CA LYS A 115 0.34 17.68 -0.67
C LYS A 115 0.65 16.46 -1.53
N PRO A 116 -0.10 16.28 -2.64
CA PRO A 116 0.21 15.25 -3.61
C PRO A 116 1.51 15.57 -4.37
N GLY A 117 2.21 14.54 -4.83
CA GLY A 117 3.40 14.70 -5.67
C GLY A 117 4.44 13.60 -5.48
N ASN A 118 5.62 13.83 -6.04
CA ASN A 118 6.75 12.91 -5.90
C ASN A 118 7.30 12.94 -4.48
N LEU A 119 7.54 11.76 -3.90
CA LEU A 119 8.25 11.61 -2.63
C LEU A 119 9.76 11.47 -2.88
N PHE A 120 10.12 10.52 -3.71
CA PHE A 120 11.49 10.24 -4.18
C PHE A 120 11.45 9.17 -5.28
N GLY A 121 12.44 9.14 -6.17
CA GLY A 121 12.53 8.15 -7.25
C GLY A 121 11.20 7.96 -8.00
N VAL A 122 10.76 6.72 -8.10
CA VAL A 122 9.48 6.33 -8.75
C VAL A 122 8.27 6.39 -7.81
N PHE A 123 8.45 6.84 -6.56
CA PHE A 123 7.42 6.86 -5.53
C PHE A 123 6.73 8.23 -5.45
N TYR A 124 5.40 8.21 -5.53
CA TYR A 124 4.52 9.37 -5.41
C TYR A 124 3.49 9.14 -4.31
N THR A 125 2.91 10.22 -3.83
CA THR A 125 1.83 10.20 -2.84
C THR A 125 0.61 10.95 -3.36
N THR A 126 -0.59 10.50 -2.95
CA THR A 126 -1.83 11.28 -3.15
C THR A 126 -1.87 12.55 -2.32
N GLY A 127 -0.94 12.72 -1.37
CA GLY A 127 -1.11 13.66 -0.28
C GLY A 127 -2.26 13.26 0.65
N GLU A 128 -2.50 14.05 1.68
CA GLU A 128 -3.63 13.81 2.59
C GLU A 128 -4.97 14.07 1.89
N MET A 129 -5.80 13.03 1.84
CA MET A 129 -7.17 13.05 1.31
C MET A 129 -8.17 12.70 2.41
N GLY A 130 -9.44 13.00 2.20
CA GLY A 130 -10.53 12.63 3.10
C GLY A 130 -10.94 13.73 4.08
N GLY A 131 -11.84 13.40 4.98
CA GLY A 131 -12.44 14.32 5.95
C GLY A 131 -11.90 14.11 7.38
N SER A 132 -12.67 13.43 8.24
CA SER A 132 -12.32 13.17 9.64
C SER A 132 -11.10 12.24 9.78
N ILE A 133 -10.98 11.28 8.88
CA ILE A 133 -9.81 10.42 8.76
C ILE A 133 -9.08 10.85 7.48
N ARG A 134 -7.89 11.41 7.66
CA ARG A 134 -7.03 11.78 6.54
C ARG A 134 -6.08 10.64 6.22
N GLU A 135 -5.99 10.30 4.95
CA GLU A 135 -5.20 9.19 4.46
C GLU A 135 -4.46 9.58 3.19
N GLN A 136 -3.20 9.15 3.06
CA GLN A 136 -2.44 9.16 1.83
C GLN A 136 -2.32 7.74 1.27
N SER A 137 -2.20 7.63 -0.05
CA SER A 137 -1.90 6.38 -0.75
C SER A 137 -0.57 6.50 -1.45
N LEU A 138 0.16 5.38 -1.55
CA LEU A 138 1.41 5.32 -2.30
C LEU A 138 1.12 5.01 -3.77
N ILE A 139 1.80 5.72 -4.66
CA ILE A 139 1.72 5.50 -6.10
C ILE A 139 3.13 5.18 -6.60
N ILE A 140 3.26 4.15 -7.42
CA ILE A 140 4.52 3.76 -8.05
C ILE A 140 4.36 3.97 -9.54
N ASP A 141 5.30 4.72 -10.15
CA ASP A 141 5.35 4.91 -11.61
C ASP A 141 6.11 3.73 -12.25
N ALA A 142 5.38 2.67 -12.58
CA ALA A 142 5.92 1.49 -13.25
C ALA A 142 5.78 1.58 -14.77
N SER A 143 6.55 0.78 -15.49
CA SER A 143 6.55 0.77 -16.98
C SER A 143 5.20 0.31 -17.55
N GLU A 144 4.52 -0.60 -16.85
CA GLU A 144 3.19 -1.12 -17.23
C GLU A 144 2.08 -0.10 -16.94
N GLY A 145 2.34 0.93 -16.14
CA GLY A 145 1.40 1.95 -15.64
C GLY A 145 1.46 2.11 -14.14
N LEU A 146 0.62 2.96 -13.59
CA LEU A 146 0.62 3.29 -12.16
C LEU A 146 0.15 2.11 -11.31
N ILE A 147 0.84 1.88 -10.21
CA ILE A 147 0.42 0.98 -9.14
C ILE A 147 0.02 1.85 -7.97
N VAL A 148 -1.22 1.68 -7.50
CA VAL A 148 -1.78 2.43 -6.37
C VAL A 148 -1.95 1.50 -5.19
N ILE A 149 -1.28 1.82 -4.07
CA ILE A 149 -1.34 1.06 -2.82
C ILE A 149 -2.06 1.90 -1.77
N THR A 150 -3.12 1.33 -1.18
CA THR A 150 -3.94 1.99 -0.16
C THR A 150 -3.81 1.28 1.18
N GLY A 151 -3.90 2.03 2.28
CA GLY A 151 -4.06 1.45 3.62
C GLY A 151 -5.47 0.92 3.81
N CYS A 152 -6.44 1.84 4.01
CA CYS A 152 -7.87 1.55 4.11
C CYS A 152 -8.73 2.20 3.03
N ALA A 153 -8.22 3.18 2.30
CA ALA A 153 -8.99 3.97 1.34
C ALA A 153 -10.19 4.72 1.97
N HIS A 154 -10.02 5.33 3.15
CA HIS A 154 -11.06 6.15 3.80
C HIS A 154 -11.60 7.29 2.93
N PRO A 155 -10.80 7.94 2.05
CA PRO A 155 -11.31 8.92 1.09
C PRO A 155 -12.25 8.33 0.03
N GLY A 156 -12.29 7.01 -0.10
CA GLY A 156 -12.95 6.26 -1.15
C GLY A 156 -12.00 5.88 -2.28
N ILE A 157 -11.96 4.57 -2.60
CA ILE A 157 -11.01 4.01 -3.56
C ILE A 157 -11.11 4.64 -4.96
N VAL A 158 -12.30 5.03 -5.39
CA VAL A 158 -12.52 5.71 -6.68
C VAL A 158 -11.83 7.08 -6.69
N HIS A 159 -12.01 7.89 -5.64
CA HIS A 159 -11.38 9.22 -5.52
C HIS A 159 -9.85 9.13 -5.44
N ILE A 160 -9.31 8.08 -4.81
CA ILE A 160 -7.87 7.84 -4.76
C ILE A 160 -7.32 7.56 -6.17
N VAL A 161 -8.02 6.75 -6.95
CA VAL A 161 -7.63 6.45 -8.35
C VAL A 161 -7.73 7.70 -9.23
N GLU A 162 -8.79 8.50 -9.08
CA GLU A 162 -8.92 9.80 -9.76
C GLU A 162 -7.73 10.71 -9.42
N ARG A 163 -7.37 10.81 -8.13
CA ARG A 163 -6.22 11.60 -7.67
C ARG A 163 -4.90 11.09 -8.25
N ALA A 164 -4.67 9.79 -8.34
CA ALA A 164 -3.47 9.23 -8.95
C ALA A 164 -3.33 9.63 -10.43
N ARG A 165 -4.44 9.65 -11.17
CA ARG A 165 -4.48 10.10 -12.57
C ARG A 165 -4.25 11.61 -12.73
N GLU A 166 -4.65 12.43 -11.74
CA GLU A 166 -4.36 13.87 -11.72
C GLU A 166 -2.87 14.15 -11.49
N ILE A 167 -2.22 13.36 -10.61
CA ILE A 167 -0.79 13.52 -10.28
C ILE A 167 0.10 13.13 -11.47
N LEU A 168 -0.25 12.06 -12.17
CA LEU A 168 0.52 11.52 -13.29
C LEU A 168 -0.38 11.39 -14.53
N PRO A 169 -0.72 12.51 -15.18
CA PRO A 169 -1.65 12.53 -16.31
C PRO A 169 -1.11 11.73 -17.50
N GLY A 170 -2.02 11.05 -18.19
CA GLY A 170 -1.68 10.22 -19.36
C GLY A 170 -1.19 8.81 -19.01
N LYS A 171 -0.84 8.51 -17.76
CA LYS A 171 -0.47 7.16 -17.32
C LYS A 171 -1.72 6.30 -17.10
N LYS A 172 -1.65 5.02 -17.51
CA LYS A 172 -2.68 4.02 -17.21
C LYS A 172 -2.60 3.58 -15.75
N ILE A 173 -3.71 3.15 -15.16
CA ILE A 173 -3.71 2.50 -13.85
C ILE A 173 -3.55 0.99 -14.07
N HIS A 174 -2.37 0.46 -13.77
CA HIS A 174 -2.08 -0.96 -13.97
C HIS A 174 -2.63 -1.82 -12.83
N LEU A 175 -2.46 -1.38 -11.56
CA LEU A 175 -2.92 -2.13 -10.40
C LEU A 175 -3.41 -1.19 -9.30
N VAL A 176 -4.52 -1.56 -8.64
CA VAL A 176 -4.96 -0.98 -7.38
C VAL A 176 -5.01 -2.08 -6.33
N MET A 177 -4.30 -1.91 -5.19
CA MET A 177 -4.17 -2.94 -4.17
C MET A 177 -4.21 -2.38 -2.74
N GLY A 178 -4.45 -3.27 -1.77
CA GLY A 178 -4.55 -2.95 -0.35
C GLY A 178 -5.98 -2.91 0.17
N GLY A 179 -6.24 -2.19 1.25
CA GLY A 179 -7.57 -2.06 1.84
C GLY A 179 -8.45 -1.07 1.06
N PHE A 180 -9.71 -1.44 0.79
CA PHE A 180 -10.67 -0.59 0.06
C PHE A 180 -11.81 -0.08 0.94
N HIS A 181 -11.80 -0.40 2.23
CA HIS A 181 -12.82 -0.01 3.23
C HIS A 181 -14.26 -0.38 2.84
N LEU A 182 -14.45 -1.59 2.28
CA LEU A 182 -15.71 -2.02 1.69
C LEU A 182 -16.39 -3.18 2.46
N LEU A 183 -15.87 -3.56 3.63
CA LEU A 183 -16.32 -4.72 4.42
C LEU A 183 -17.84 -4.71 4.67
N SER A 184 -18.42 -3.56 5.03
CA SER A 184 -19.85 -3.38 5.33
C SER A 184 -20.63 -2.74 4.18
N THR A 185 -20.05 -2.64 2.99
CA THR A 185 -20.69 -1.96 1.85
C THR A 185 -21.75 -2.86 1.21
N PRO A 186 -22.99 -2.35 0.98
CA PRO A 186 -24.04 -3.09 0.30
C PRO A 186 -23.66 -3.51 -1.12
N PRO A 187 -24.18 -4.65 -1.64
CA PRO A 187 -23.83 -5.18 -2.97
C PRO A 187 -23.97 -4.18 -4.10
N ALA A 188 -25.10 -3.47 -4.21
CA ALA A 188 -25.34 -2.49 -5.27
C ALA A 188 -24.30 -1.35 -5.27
N LYS A 189 -23.79 -0.93 -4.10
CA LYS A 189 -22.73 0.06 -4.00
C LYS A 189 -21.38 -0.53 -4.38
N LEU A 190 -21.11 -1.81 -4.04
CA LEU A 190 -19.91 -2.52 -4.48
C LEU A 190 -19.86 -2.63 -6.01
N GLU A 191 -20.97 -3.00 -6.65
CA GLU A 191 -21.08 -3.06 -8.10
C GLU A 191 -20.79 -1.71 -8.76
N LYS A 192 -21.37 -0.63 -8.21
CA LYS A 192 -21.11 0.72 -8.70
C LYS A 192 -19.64 1.11 -8.58
N ILE A 193 -18.99 0.83 -7.45
CA ILE A 193 -17.57 1.12 -7.25
C ILE A 193 -16.71 0.31 -8.23
N CYS A 194 -16.99 -0.96 -8.39
CA CYS A 194 -16.29 -1.82 -9.33
C CYS A 194 -16.42 -1.30 -10.78
N PHE A 195 -17.64 -0.94 -11.19
CA PHE A 195 -17.90 -0.31 -12.49
C PHE A 195 -17.12 0.99 -12.68
N GLN A 196 -17.09 1.87 -11.66
CA GLN A 196 -16.36 3.14 -11.72
C GLN A 196 -14.85 2.91 -11.88
N LEU A 197 -14.25 1.97 -11.14
CA LEU A 197 -12.82 1.64 -11.28
C LEU A 197 -12.51 1.13 -12.69
N ARG A 198 -13.36 0.26 -13.24
CA ARG A 198 -13.22 -0.20 -14.63
C ARG A 198 -13.34 0.95 -15.64
N SER A 199 -14.29 1.86 -15.44
CA SER A 199 -14.48 3.04 -16.29
C SER A 199 -13.29 4.01 -16.22
N LEU A 200 -12.58 4.06 -15.09
CA LEU A 200 -11.33 4.80 -14.92
C LEU A 200 -10.12 4.10 -15.54
N GLY A 201 -10.30 2.91 -16.12
CA GLY A 201 -9.24 2.16 -16.78
C GLY A 201 -8.32 1.41 -15.83
N VAL A 202 -8.80 1.07 -14.61
CA VAL A 202 -8.04 0.19 -13.69
C VAL A 202 -7.96 -1.20 -14.29
N ALA A 203 -6.75 -1.62 -14.68
CA ALA A 203 -6.54 -2.89 -15.34
C ALA A 203 -6.67 -4.08 -14.39
N ASN A 204 -6.01 -4.03 -13.23
CA ASN A 204 -5.99 -5.12 -12.26
C ASN A 204 -6.36 -4.63 -10.87
N THR A 205 -6.95 -5.51 -10.04
CA THR A 205 -7.28 -5.21 -8.63
C THR A 205 -6.84 -6.33 -7.71
N ALA A 206 -6.34 -5.95 -6.53
CA ALA A 206 -5.95 -6.87 -5.47
C ALA A 206 -6.46 -6.36 -4.10
N PRO A 207 -7.80 -6.30 -3.88
CA PRO A 207 -8.36 -5.87 -2.60
C PRO A 207 -8.05 -6.85 -1.49
N SER A 208 -7.63 -6.33 -0.32
CA SER A 208 -7.32 -7.12 0.87
C SER A 208 -7.79 -6.38 2.13
N HIS A 209 -7.35 -6.81 3.29
CA HIS A 209 -7.57 -6.20 4.60
C HIS A 209 -9.04 -5.81 4.84
N CYS A 210 -9.35 -4.52 5.00
CA CYS A 210 -10.70 -3.98 5.28
C CYS A 210 -11.65 -3.98 4.06
N SER A 211 -11.25 -4.57 2.94
CA SER A 211 -12.13 -4.75 1.77
C SER A 211 -13.26 -5.73 2.04
N GLY A 212 -12.98 -6.83 2.76
CA GLY A 212 -13.93 -7.87 3.12
C GLY A 212 -14.23 -8.89 2.01
N ASP A 213 -14.73 -10.07 2.40
CA ASP A 213 -14.92 -11.21 1.48
C ASP A 213 -15.96 -10.94 0.40
N ARG A 214 -17.04 -10.22 0.74
CA ARG A 214 -18.08 -9.85 -0.24
C ARG A 214 -17.51 -8.97 -1.36
N CYS A 215 -16.71 -7.98 -1.01
CA CYS A 215 -16.02 -7.14 -1.98
C CYS A 215 -15.08 -7.99 -2.84
N ARG A 216 -14.22 -8.80 -2.23
CA ARG A 216 -13.27 -9.67 -2.93
C ARG A 216 -13.97 -10.62 -3.91
N SER A 217 -15.07 -11.26 -3.48
CA SER A 217 -15.86 -12.16 -4.34
C SER A 217 -16.49 -11.43 -5.54
N LEU A 218 -17.08 -10.25 -5.31
CA LEU A 218 -17.67 -9.45 -6.37
C LEU A 218 -16.60 -8.96 -7.36
N PHE A 219 -15.48 -8.45 -6.86
CA PHE A 219 -14.38 -7.99 -7.71
C PHE A 219 -13.76 -9.14 -8.50
N SER A 220 -13.63 -10.33 -7.90
CA SER A 220 -13.19 -11.54 -8.60
C SER A 220 -14.12 -11.89 -9.76
N ALA A 221 -15.44 -11.86 -9.54
CA ALA A 221 -16.42 -12.12 -10.59
C ALA A 221 -16.39 -11.07 -11.72
N GLN A 222 -16.15 -9.80 -11.39
CA GLN A 222 -16.19 -8.68 -12.34
C GLN A 222 -14.87 -8.46 -13.11
N TYR A 223 -13.73 -8.70 -12.47
CA TYR A 223 -12.40 -8.54 -13.08
C TYR A 223 -11.87 -9.84 -13.70
N GLY A 224 -12.41 -11.01 -13.33
CA GLY A 224 -11.96 -12.30 -13.87
C GLY A 224 -10.46 -12.54 -13.63
N GLU A 225 -9.72 -12.77 -14.68
CA GLU A 225 -8.25 -12.98 -14.66
C GLU A 225 -7.46 -11.74 -14.19
N HIS A 226 -8.08 -10.56 -14.22
CA HIS A 226 -7.52 -9.30 -13.72
C HIS A 226 -7.75 -9.06 -12.23
N PHE A 227 -8.43 -9.97 -11.54
CA PHE A 227 -8.50 -10.00 -10.08
C PHE A 227 -7.34 -10.81 -9.52
N ILE A 228 -6.57 -10.21 -8.61
CA ILE A 228 -5.47 -10.89 -7.96
C ILE A 228 -5.84 -11.18 -6.51
N GLN A 229 -5.94 -12.45 -6.16
CA GLN A 229 -6.15 -12.84 -4.78
C GLN A 229 -4.88 -12.56 -3.97
N SER A 230 -4.99 -11.69 -2.97
CA SER A 230 -3.88 -11.18 -2.19
C SER A 230 -4.03 -11.47 -0.70
N GLY A 231 -2.91 -11.44 0.02
CA GLY A 231 -2.79 -11.64 1.46
C GLY A 231 -1.32 -11.69 1.84
N VAL A 232 -1.00 -11.90 3.12
CA VAL A 232 0.37 -11.97 3.60
C VAL A 232 1.16 -13.05 2.85
N GLY A 233 2.32 -12.66 2.30
CA GLY A 233 3.18 -13.50 1.47
C GLY A 233 2.90 -13.43 -0.04
N SER A 234 1.89 -12.65 -0.49
CA SER A 234 1.74 -12.33 -1.92
C SER A 234 2.90 -11.49 -2.41
N VAL A 235 3.36 -11.78 -3.63
CA VAL A 235 4.44 -11.06 -4.31
C VAL A 235 3.96 -10.62 -5.69
N PHE A 236 4.21 -9.36 -6.03
CA PHE A 236 3.91 -8.75 -7.32
C PHE A 236 5.21 -8.20 -7.89
N SER A 237 5.47 -8.40 -9.18
CA SER A 237 6.68 -7.91 -9.86
C SER A 237 6.30 -7.10 -11.09
N PHE A 238 6.94 -5.95 -11.23
CA PHE A 238 6.73 -4.98 -12.31
C PHE A 238 8.07 -4.49 -12.83
N SER A 239 8.07 -3.90 -14.01
CA SER A 239 9.22 -3.18 -14.52
C SER A 239 9.12 -1.70 -14.15
N ILE A 240 10.25 -1.07 -13.85
CA ILE A 240 10.33 0.39 -13.65
C ILE A 240 11.39 0.99 -14.55
N ASN A 241 11.24 2.27 -14.89
CA ASN A 241 12.27 3.05 -15.56
C ASN A 241 12.86 3.99 -14.52
N GLU A 242 13.93 3.58 -13.85
CA GLU A 242 14.74 4.50 -13.04
C GLU A 242 15.67 5.26 -14.00
N GLU A 243 15.15 6.25 -14.72
CA GLU A 243 16.01 7.21 -15.41
C GLU A 243 16.83 7.99 -14.38
N GLN A 244 18.11 8.15 -14.67
CA GLN A 244 19.26 8.63 -13.92
C GLN A 244 19.08 9.93 -13.15
#